data_df021a2a49ff294aed0a397f9aa40ab5
#
_entry.id   df021a2a49ff294aed0a397f9aa40ab5
#
_cell.length_a   1.000
_cell.length_b   1.000
_cell.length_c   1.000
_cell.angle_alpha   90.00
_cell.angle_beta   90.00
_cell.angle_gamma   90.00
#
_symmetry.space_group_name_H-M   'P 1'
#
loop_
_entity.id
_entity.type
_entity.pdbx_description
1 polymer ?
#
loop_
_entity_poly.entity_id
_entity_poly.type
_entity_poly.pdbx_seq_one_letter_code
_entity_poly.pdbx_strand_id
1 'polypeptide(L)'
;LDRSSAASDVYKRQQLNYQKMKEAAKYFVGEHDFKAFKSSGTSGKNSVRTIYNVEVKKEGERIIIELTGNGFLYNMVRIISGTLLDVGLEKIKPEDISHIIEEKDRTKAGKTLPAHGLYLVNVKYEEWV
;
A
#
# COMPACT_ATOMS: atom_id res chain seq x y z
N LEU A 1 -25.31 18.02 -0.75
CA LEU A 1 -24.55 16.95 -1.25
C LEU A 1 -23.07 17.13 -1.01
N ASP A 2 -22.48 16.07 -0.58
CA ASP A 2 -21.11 16.11 -0.26
C ASP A 2 -20.27 16.00 -1.53
N ARG A 3 -19.70 17.10 -1.93
CA ARG A 3 -18.94 17.10 -3.10
C ARG A 3 -17.72 16.30 -3.01
N SER A 4 -17.08 16.18 -1.88
CA SER A 4 -15.88 15.36 -1.72
C SER A 4 -16.20 13.93 -1.97
N SER A 5 -17.34 13.51 -1.46
CA SER A 5 -17.75 12.14 -1.62
C SER A 5 -18.03 11.83 -3.07
N ALA A 6 -18.69 12.76 -3.75
CA ALA A 6 -18.99 12.56 -5.15
C ALA A 6 -17.73 12.48 -5.98
N ALA A 7 -16.77 13.33 -5.68
CA ALA A 7 -15.51 13.33 -6.40
C ALA A 7 -14.76 12.02 -6.17
N SER A 8 -14.82 11.52 -4.96
CA SER A 8 -14.15 10.25 -4.64
C SER A 8 -14.78 9.10 -5.38
N ASP A 9 -16.10 9.12 -5.48
CA ASP A 9 -16.79 8.07 -6.19
C ASP A 9 -16.43 8.05 -7.66
N VAL A 10 -16.34 9.20 -8.27
CA VAL A 10 -15.97 9.30 -9.66
C VAL A 10 -14.55 8.75 -9.83
N TYR A 11 -13.68 9.10 -8.91
CA TYR A 11 -12.33 8.64 -8.97
C TYR A 11 -12.27 7.13 -8.91
N LYS A 12 -12.99 6.52 -8.01
CA LYS A 12 -12.99 5.09 -7.91
C LYS A 12 -13.51 4.42 -9.17
N ARG A 13 -14.58 4.97 -9.69
CA ARG A 13 -15.14 4.34 -10.83
C ARG A 13 -14.27 4.42 -12.00
N GLN A 14 -13.35 5.36 -12.02
CA GLN A 14 -12.62 5.50 -13.10
C GLN A 14 -11.63 4.66 -13.11
N GLN A 15 -11.47 3.85 -12.52
CA GLN A 15 -10.75 3.20 -12.88
C GLN A 15 -9.63 2.82 -12.46
N LEU A 16 -9.57 2.30 -11.42
CA LEU A 16 -8.44 1.61 -10.93
C LEU A 16 -8.18 0.36 -11.74
N ASN A 17 -6.98 0.21 -12.21
CA ASN A 17 -6.59 -0.99 -12.91
C ASN A 17 -6.28 -2.04 -11.84
N TYR A 18 -7.30 -2.77 -11.48
CA TYR A 18 -7.25 -3.75 -10.41
C TYR A 18 -6.20 -4.84 -10.67
N GLN A 19 -6.07 -5.28 -11.92
CA GLN A 19 -5.11 -6.32 -12.23
C GLN A 19 -3.68 -5.86 -11.99
N LYS A 20 -3.38 -4.63 -12.31
CA LYS A 20 -2.05 -4.09 -12.08
C LYS A 20 -1.78 -3.95 -10.59
N MET A 21 -2.81 -3.62 -9.81
CA MET A 21 -2.64 -3.55 -8.36
C MET A 21 -2.29 -4.91 -7.80
N LYS A 22 -2.93 -5.96 -8.32
CA LYS A 22 -2.63 -7.30 -7.86
C LYS A 22 -1.21 -7.72 -8.24
N GLU A 23 -0.78 -7.34 -9.41
CA GLU A 23 0.60 -7.63 -9.83
C GLU A 23 1.59 -6.91 -8.93
N ALA A 24 1.33 -5.64 -8.67
CA ALA A 24 2.24 -4.85 -7.84
C ALA A 24 2.32 -5.39 -6.43
N ALA A 25 1.22 -5.91 -5.92
CA ALA A 25 1.19 -6.42 -4.55
C ALA A 25 2.23 -7.52 -4.34
N LYS A 26 2.48 -8.30 -5.37
CA LYS A 26 3.41 -9.42 -5.22
C LYS A 26 4.84 -8.96 -4.97
N TYR A 27 5.19 -7.77 -5.41
CA TYR A 27 6.55 -7.29 -5.24
C TYR A 27 6.86 -6.92 -3.80
N PHE A 28 5.83 -6.74 -2.98
CA PHE A 28 6.05 -6.41 -1.58
C PHE A 28 6.29 -7.64 -0.71
N VAL A 29 5.98 -8.82 -1.24
CA VAL A 29 6.11 -10.04 -0.45
C VAL A 29 7.59 -10.38 -0.29
N GLY A 30 7.97 -10.81 0.90
CA GLY A 30 9.34 -11.19 1.19
C GLY A 30 9.97 -10.26 2.21
N GLU A 31 11.24 -10.48 2.45
CA GLU A 31 11.98 -9.66 3.38
C GLU A 31 12.64 -8.53 2.63
N HIS A 32 12.33 -7.30 3.02
CA HIS A 32 12.87 -6.12 2.35
C HIS A 32 13.11 -5.03 3.37
N ASP A 33 13.95 -4.07 3.00
CA ASP A 33 14.11 -2.87 3.77
C ASP A 33 13.05 -1.89 3.29
N PHE A 34 12.03 -1.68 4.10
CA PHE A 34 10.89 -0.86 3.70
C PHE A 34 11.06 0.61 4.10
N LYS A 35 12.26 1.11 4.05
CA LYS A 35 12.51 2.48 4.46
C LYS A 35 11.70 3.48 3.64
N ALA A 36 11.46 3.21 2.36
CA ALA A 36 10.68 4.10 1.51
C ALA A 36 9.20 4.13 1.93
N PHE A 37 8.78 3.18 2.76
CA PHE A 37 7.37 3.03 3.12
C PHE A 37 7.11 3.30 4.59
N LYS A 38 7.92 4.12 5.20
CA LYS A 38 7.66 4.51 6.58
C LYS A 38 7.65 6.03 6.67
N SER A 39 6.91 6.53 7.65
CA SER A 39 6.88 7.96 7.88
C SER A 39 8.17 8.41 8.55
N SER A 40 8.57 9.62 8.25
CA SER A 40 9.76 10.16 8.86
C SER A 40 9.48 10.48 10.33
N GLY A 41 10.52 10.73 11.06
CA GLY A 41 10.37 11.07 12.46
C GLY A 41 10.40 9.92 13.42
N THR A 42 10.42 8.69 12.91
CA THR A 42 10.56 7.55 13.80
C THR A 42 12.04 7.26 13.92
N SER A 43 12.42 6.83 15.09
CA SER A 43 13.82 6.58 15.33
C SER A 43 14.22 5.17 15.02
N GLY A 44 13.42 4.49 14.27
CA GLY A 44 13.67 3.09 14.00
C GLY A 44 15.01 2.87 13.35
N LYS A 45 15.80 2.00 13.93
CA LYS A 45 17.07 1.71 13.36
C LYS A 45 16.99 0.67 12.32
N ASN A 46 16.00 -0.19 12.41
CA ASN A 46 15.91 -1.31 11.48
C ASN A 46 14.58 -1.25 10.76
N SER A 47 14.64 -0.98 9.47
CA SER A 47 13.44 -0.89 8.66
C SER A 47 13.15 -2.18 7.90
N VAL A 48 13.89 -3.23 8.19
CA VAL A 48 13.68 -4.50 7.50
C VAL A 48 12.49 -5.22 8.12
N ARG A 49 11.57 -5.62 7.27
CA ARG A 49 10.39 -6.38 7.71
C ARG A 49 10.12 -7.45 6.67
N THR A 50 9.38 -8.46 7.07
CA THR A 50 9.01 -9.52 6.15
C THR A 50 7.50 -9.48 5.97
N ILE A 51 7.07 -9.37 4.74
CA ILE A 51 5.65 -9.44 4.40
C ILE A 51 5.40 -10.81 3.83
N TYR A 52 4.44 -11.52 4.41
CA TYR A 52 4.14 -12.87 3.98
C TYR A 52 3.09 -12.89 2.88
N ASN A 53 2.21 -11.94 2.88
CA ASN A 53 1.14 -11.91 1.88
C ASN A 53 0.57 -10.50 1.75
N VAL A 54 0.25 -10.12 0.52
CA VAL A 54 -0.47 -8.89 0.25
C VAL A 54 -1.60 -9.26 -0.70
N GLU A 55 -2.82 -9.04 -0.25
CA GLU A 55 -3.97 -9.38 -1.05
C GLU A 55 -4.75 -8.14 -1.40
N VAL A 56 -5.13 -8.02 -2.66
CA VAL A 56 -5.96 -6.92 -3.11
C VAL A 56 -7.27 -7.53 -3.57
N LYS A 57 -8.37 -7.14 -2.92
CA LYS A 57 -9.69 -7.67 -3.22
C LYS A 57 -10.59 -6.55 -3.65
N LYS A 58 -11.55 -6.89 -4.49
CA LYS A 58 -12.51 -5.92 -4.94
C LYS A 58 -13.90 -6.42 -4.57
N GLU A 59 -14.64 -5.63 -3.81
CA GLU A 59 -15.99 -5.96 -3.41
C GLU A 59 -16.87 -4.79 -3.76
N GLY A 60 -17.63 -4.91 -4.84
CA GLY A 60 -18.42 -3.80 -5.33
C GLY A 60 -17.50 -2.69 -5.76
N GLU A 61 -17.67 -1.52 -5.16
CA GLU A 61 -16.79 -0.40 -5.45
C GLU A 61 -15.68 -0.25 -4.45
N ARG A 62 -15.56 -1.17 -3.53
CA ARG A 62 -14.54 -1.07 -2.48
C ARG A 62 -13.33 -1.89 -2.84
N ILE A 63 -12.19 -1.38 -2.49
CA ILE A 63 -10.94 -2.12 -2.63
C ILE A 63 -10.46 -2.41 -1.21
N ILE A 64 -10.18 -3.67 -0.95
CA ILE A 64 -9.70 -4.11 0.35
C ILE A 64 -8.29 -4.62 0.17
N ILE A 65 -7.38 -4.08 0.94
CA ILE A 65 -5.98 -4.46 0.89
C ILE A 65 -5.63 -5.08 2.23
N GLU A 66 -5.16 -6.32 2.19
CA GLU A 66 -4.79 -7.03 3.41
C GLU A 66 -3.32 -7.38 3.35
N LEU A 67 -2.62 -7.07 4.42
CA LEU A 67 -1.21 -7.40 4.52
C LEU A 67 -0.99 -8.29 5.73
N THR A 68 -0.14 -9.27 5.57
CA THR A 68 0.27 -10.13 6.66
C THR A 68 1.79 -10.10 6.72
N GLY A 69 2.34 -9.85 7.89
CA GLY A 69 3.78 -9.76 8.02
C GLY A 69 4.23 -9.90 9.46
N ASN A 70 5.52 -9.84 9.64
CA ASN A 70 6.08 -10.00 10.99
C ASN A 70 6.11 -8.69 11.77
N GLY A 71 5.65 -7.62 11.18
CA GLY A 71 5.59 -6.33 11.83
C GLY A 71 5.57 -5.25 10.78
N PHE A 72 5.14 -4.06 11.17
CA PHE A 72 5.03 -2.97 10.22
C PHE A 72 5.60 -1.70 10.83
N LEU A 73 6.25 -0.92 9.99
CA LEU A 73 6.79 0.37 10.41
C LEU A 73 5.64 1.39 10.49
N TYR A 74 5.94 2.52 11.07
CA TYR A 74 4.93 3.56 11.26
C TYR A 74 4.35 3.97 9.90
N ASN A 75 3.05 3.90 9.77
CA ASN A 75 2.28 4.21 8.59
C ASN A 75 2.60 3.34 7.37
N MET A 76 3.38 2.27 7.55
CA MET A 76 3.82 1.45 6.44
C MET A 76 2.66 0.88 5.63
N VAL A 77 1.66 0.34 6.30
CA VAL A 77 0.52 -0.26 5.61
C VAL A 77 -0.20 0.81 4.79
N ARG A 78 -0.34 2.00 5.33
CA ARG A 78 -1.06 3.07 4.66
C ARG A 78 -0.26 3.63 3.48
N ILE A 79 1.07 3.60 3.56
CA ILE A 79 1.91 4.04 2.46
C ILE A 79 1.93 2.99 1.34
N ILE A 80 2.01 1.72 1.72
CA ILE A 80 1.93 0.66 0.73
C ILE A 80 0.59 0.71 0.01
N SER A 81 -0.48 0.94 0.76
CA SER A 81 -1.81 1.03 0.16
C SER A 81 -1.91 2.22 -0.80
N GLY A 82 -1.33 3.36 -0.42
CA GLY A 82 -1.31 4.52 -1.31
C GLY A 82 -0.50 4.27 -2.57
N THR A 83 0.59 3.51 -2.43
CA THR A 83 1.40 3.17 -3.58
C THR A 83 0.65 2.22 -4.51
N LEU A 84 -0.07 1.25 -3.95
CA LEU A 84 -0.88 0.35 -4.75
C LEU A 84 -2.00 1.10 -5.46
N LEU A 85 -2.56 2.10 -4.79
CA LEU A 85 -3.56 2.93 -5.41
C LEU A 85 -2.97 3.66 -6.62
N ASP A 86 -1.77 4.19 -6.49
CA ASP A 86 -1.12 4.86 -7.61
C ASP A 86 -0.85 3.90 -8.76
N VAL A 87 -0.58 2.64 -8.45
CA VAL A 87 -0.44 1.64 -9.51
C VAL A 87 -1.79 1.45 -10.21
N GLY A 88 -2.88 1.41 -9.44
CA GLY A 88 -4.20 1.27 -10.02
C GLY A 88 -4.59 2.45 -10.89
N LEU A 89 -4.09 3.64 -10.55
CA LEU A 89 -4.32 4.84 -11.33
C LEU A 89 -3.32 4.96 -12.48
N GLU A 90 -2.45 3.99 -12.62
CA GLU A 90 -1.45 3.92 -13.67
C GLU A 90 -0.43 5.04 -13.60
N LYS A 91 -0.18 5.54 -12.41
CA LYS A 91 0.87 6.51 -12.18
C LYS A 91 2.20 5.83 -11.90
N ILE A 92 2.15 4.59 -11.43
CA ILE A 92 3.33 3.80 -11.14
C ILE A 92 3.11 2.45 -11.79
N LYS A 93 4.13 1.90 -12.40
CA LYS A 93 4.02 0.58 -13.00
C LYS A 93 4.28 -0.48 -11.95
N PRO A 94 3.64 -1.65 -12.07
CA PRO A 94 3.87 -2.70 -11.06
C PRO A 94 5.34 -3.04 -10.89
N GLU A 95 6.07 -3.12 -11.97
CA GLU A 95 7.47 -3.50 -11.89
C GLU A 95 8.33 -2.41 -11.26
N ASP A 96 7.83 -1.20 -11.15
CA ASP A 96 8.59 -0.14 -10.50
C ASP A 96 8.66 -0.33 -8.99
N ILE A 97 7.78 -1.16 -8.44
CA ILE A 97 7.76 -1.37 -7.00
C ILE A 97 9.10 -1.88 -6.48
N SER A 98 9.72 -2.80 -7.21
CA SER A 98 11.00 -3.33 -6.75
C SER A 98 12.06 -2.23 -6.72
N HIS A 99 12.01 -1.31 -7.68
CA HIS A 99 12.96 -0.20 -7.69
C HIS A 99 12.70 0.76 -6.53
N ILE A 100 11.44 1.02 -6.23
CA ILE A 100 11.10 1.90 -5.12
C ILE A 100 11.62 1.31 -3.82
N ILE A 101 11.45 0.00 -3.64
CA ILE A 101 11.95 -0.65 -2.45
C ILE A 101 13.47 -0.53 -2.37
N GLU A 102 14.15 -0.76 -3.48
CA GLU A 102 15.60 -0.73 -3.49
C GLU A 102 16.18 0.65 -3.29
N GLU A 103 15.51 1.67 -3.81
CA GLU A 103 16.02 3.03 -3.69
C GLU A 103 15.85 3.59 -2.30
N LYS A 104 14.92 3.04 -1.55
CA LYS A 104 14.68 3.47 -0.16
C LYS A 104 14.38 4.95 -0.05
N ASP A 105 13.76 5.52 -1.07
CA ASP A 105 13.45 6.93 -1.12
C ASP A 105 11.96 7.11 -0.94
N ARG A 106 11.57 7.71 0.19
CA ARG A 106 10.16 7.90 0.51
C ARG A 106 9.41 8.69 -0.56
N THR A 107 10.09 9.59 -1.24
CA THR A 107 9.43 10.43 -2.23
C THR A 107 9.00 9.66 -3.47
N LYS A 108 9.55 8.46 -3.66
CA LYS A 108 9.17 7.64 -4.81
C LYS A 108 7.95 6.78 -4.52
N ALA A 109 7.63 6.59 -3.26
CA ALA A 109 6.45 5.81 -2.90
C ALA A 109 5.21 6.68 -2.95
N GLY A 110 4.05 6.07 -2.84
CA GLY A 110 2.80 6.81 -2.87
C GLY A 110 2.54 7.55 -1.57
N LYS A 111 1.43 8.26 -1.54
CA LYS A 111 1.08 9.02 -0.35
C LYS A 111 0.53 8.10 0.72
N THR A 112 0.53 8.59 1.94
CA THR A 112 -0.05 7.86 3.06
C THR A 112 -1.56 8.00 2.98
N LEU A 113 -2.27 6.90 2.86
CA LEU A 113 -3.72 6.96 2.86
C LEU A 113 -4.21 7.16 4.29
N PRO A 114 -5.36 7.81 4.45
CA PRO A 114 -5.90 8.00 5.80
C PRO A 114 -6.31 6.66 6.39
N ALA A 115 -6.35 6.61 7.71
CA ALA A 115 -6.71 5.38 8.41
C ALA A 115 -8.13 4.95 8.06
N HIS A 116 -8.99 5.89 7.69
CA HIS A 116 -10.33 5.55 7.28
C HIS A 116 -10.56 6.21 5.95
N GLY A 117 -11.63 5.90 5.28
CA GLY A 117 -11.94 6.54 4.02
C GLY A 117 -12.39 5.52 3.02
N LEU A 118 -11.95 5.68 1.79
CA LEU A 118 -12.48 4.86 0.72
C LEU A 118 -11.96 3.44 0.72
N TYR A 119 -10.85 3.20 1.36
CA TYR A 119 -10.19 1.90 1.30
C TYR A 119 -10.13 1.29 2.66
N LEU A 120 -10.47 0.03 2.72
CA LEU A 120 -10.35 -0.72 3.95
C LEU A 120 -9.05 -1.47 3.91
N VAL A 121 -8.25 -1.32 4.95
CA VAL A 121 -6.97 -1.98 5.03
C VAL A 121 -6.96 -2.83 6.28
N ASN A 122 -6.72 -4.12 6.10
CA ASN A 122 -6.59 -5.03 7.22
C ASN A 122 -5.15 -5.41 7.39
N VAL A 123 -4.71 -5.47 8.62
CA VAL A 123 -3.35 -5.82 8.95
C VAL A 123 -3.37 -6.97 9.90
N LYS A 124 -2.65 -8.02 9.58
CA LYS A 124 -2.55 -9.18 10.44
C LYS A 124 -1.09 -9.41 10.77
N TYR A 125 -0.84 -9.80 11.98
CA TYR A 125 0.49 -10.13 12.41
C TYR A 125 0.53 -11.61 12.70
N GLU A 126 1.62 -12.24 12.29
CA GLU A 126 1.78 -13.62 12.65
C GLU A 126 2.11 -13.72 14.10
N GLU A 127 1.61 -14.77 14.70
CA GLU A 127 1.92 -14.96 16.05
C GLU A 127 3.22 -15.62 16.20
N TRP A 128 4.00 -15.15 17.12
CA TRP A 128 5.26 -15.75 17.31
C TRP A 128 5.22 -16.63 18.46
N VAL A 129 5.82 -17.68 18.35
CA VAL A 129 5.85 -18.56 19.45
C VAL A 129 7.25 -18.71 19.95
#